data_e4b62a10ae299e2c455808976557e29e
#
_entry.id   e4b62a10ae299e2c455808976557e29e
#
_cell.length_a   1.000
_cell.length_b   1.000
_cell.length_c   1.000
_cell.angle_alpha   90.00
_cell.angle_beta   90.00
_cell.angle_gamma   90.00
#
_symmetry.space_group_name_H-M   'P 1'
#
loop_
_entity.id
_entity.type
_entity.pdbx_description
1 polymer ?
#
loop_
_entity_poly.entity_id
_entity_poly.type
_entity_poly.pdbx_seq_one_letter_code
_entity_poly.pdbx_strand_id
1 'polypeptide(L)'
;MQDERRHTPGLSGVTNFRSLGGLPAAAGRRIRPHVLMRAERLIGLSDEDWDELARAGLVTVCDLRSDAERTEHPNAIPPGLGVRELNCDVRNDLRADPSLAQLLAADPTARGAEQVMIEIYRRFPRTMGLTLSTIVDHLLEGGAPMLVHCSAGKDRTGFVVAMLLHALEVPEDLIREDYLASRRWPGAHTHRGPLEARLGRFIPASELASAVDTVLDVRGAYLDAALGALQEEFGSPGRYLEVAAGLDAERIERLRASLLS
;
A
#
# COMPACT_ATOMS: atom_id res chain seq x y z
N MET A 1 -10.13 -30.57 15.95
CA MET A 1 -10.06 -29.11 15.70
C MET A 1 -8.72 -28.87 15.03
N GLN A 2 -8.67 -29.19 13.75
CA GLN A 2 -7.48 -29.08 12.93
C GLN A 2 -7.62 -27.84 12.08
N ASP A 3 -6.69 -26.91 12.28
CA ASP A 3 -5.91 -26.25 11.24
C ASP A 3 -6.72 -25.62 10.07
N GLU A 4 -7.62 -24.67 10.40
CA GLU A 4 -8.01 -23.61 9.45
C GLU A 4 -6.81 -22.65 9.25
N ARG A 5 -5.62 -23.22 9.10
CA ARG A 5 -4.42 -22.51 8.72
C ARG A 5 -4.60 -21.99 7.31
N ARG A 6 -5.02 -20.72 7.24
CA ARG A 6 -4.54 -19.75 6.28
C ARG A 6 -4.39 -20.31 4.86
N HIS A 7 -5.48 -20.68 4.25
CA HIS A 7 -5.47 -20.70 2.80
C HIS A 7 -5.39 -19.24 2.33
N THR A 8 -4.17 -18.70 2.21
CA THR A 8 -3.98 -17.46 1.48
C THR A 8 -4.34 -17.76 0.05
N PRO A 9 -5.29 -17.03 -0.56
CA PRO A 9 -5.64 -17.23 -1.96
C PRO A 9 -4.37 -17.31 -2.81
N GLY A 10 -4.21 -18.37 -3.57
CA GLY A 10 -3.07 -18.56 -4.47
C GLY A 10 -3.33 -17.85 -5.78
N LEU A 11 -3.23 -16.51 -5.80
CA LEU A 11 -3.48 -15.76 -7.03
C LEU A 11 -2.31 -15.92 -8.01
N SER A 12 -2.64 -16.32 -9.25
CA SER A 12 -1.66 -16.55 -10.32
C SER A 12 -1.46 -15.29 -11.19
N GLY A 13 -2.50 -14.49 -11.34
CA GLY A 13 -2.52 -13.32 -12.23
C GLY A 13 -2.02 -12.02 -11.60
N VAL A 14 -1.71 -12.01 -10.30
CA VAL A 14 -1.23 -10.81 -9.61
C VAL A 14 -0.06 -11.16 -8.69
N THR A 15 0.91 -10.28 -8.65
CA THR A 15 2.07 -10.44 -7.76
C THR A 15 1.99 -9.51 -6.54
N ASN A 16 2.92 -9.62 -5.61
CA ASN A 16 2.94 -8.88 -4.35
C ASN A 16 1.66 -9.06 -3.50
N PHE A 17 0.87 -10.11 -3.79
CA PHE A 17 -0.36 -10.43 -3.06
C PHE A 17 -0.04 -11.13 -1.74
N ARG A 18 -0.73 -10.72 -0.68
CA ARG A 18 -0.77 -11.42 0.62
C ARG A 18 -1.92 -10.98 1.51
N SER A 19 -2.35 -11.91 2.36
CA SER A 19 -3.25 -11.63 3.47
C SER A 19 -2.45 -11.20 4.70
N LEU A 20 -2.98 -10.23 5.45
CA LEU A 20 -2.44 -9.77 6.73
C LEU A 20 -3.07 -10.51 7.92
N GLY A 21 -3.97 -11.46 7.64
CA GLY A 21 -4.64 -12.27 8.64
C GLY A 21 -3.67 -13.06 9.51
N GLY A 22 -4.00 -13.16 10.81
CA GLY A 22 -3.24 -13.87 11.83
C GLY A 22 -2.04 -13.11 12.39
N LEU A 23 -1.73 -11.90 11.95
CA LEU A 23 -0.76 -11.06 12.66
C LEU A 23 -1.27 -10.78 14.07
N PRO A 24 -0.40 -10.85 15.10
CA PRO A 24 -0.76 -10.46 16.45
C PRO A 24 -1.10 -8.97 16.49
N ALA A 25 -2.07 -8.62 17.34
CA ALA A 25 -2.63 -7.28 17.41
C ALA A 25 -3.03 -6.93 18.86
N ALA A 26 -3.76 -5.82 19.03
CA ALA A 26 -4.20 -5.29 20.29
C ALA A 26 -4.80 -6.36 21.24
N ALA A 27 -4.49 -6.27 22.52
CA ALA A 27 -5.06 -7.09 23.60
C ALA A 27 -4.91 -8.61 23.41
N GLY A 28 -3.80 -9.06 22.78
CA GLY A 28 -3.53 -10.47 22.51
C GLY A 28 -4.40 -11.09 21.40
N ARG A 29 -5.21 -10.28 20.72
CA ARG A 29 -6.02 -10.69 19.56
C ARG A 29 -5.15 -10.85 18.32
N ARG A 30 -5.77 -11.32 17.23
CA ARG A 30 -5.13 -11.42 15.92
C ARG A 30 -6.03 -10.81 14.83
N ILE A 31 -5.42 -10.33 13.76
CA ILE A 31 -6.16 -9.94 12.57
C ILE A 31 -6.90 -11.18 12.04
N ARG A 32 -8.21 -11.05 11.82
CA ARG A 32 -9.02 -12.14 11.26
C ARG A 32 -8.49 -12.58 9.89
N PRO A 33 -8.64 -13.87 9.52
CA PRO A 33 -8.24 -14.36 8.20
C PRO A 33 -8.86 -13.52 7.08
N HIS A 34 -8.07 -13.20 6.07
CA HIS A 34 -8.46 -12.50 4.83
C HIS A 34 -9.10 -11.11 4.99
N VAL A 35 -9.35 -10.62 6.22
CA VAL A 35 -10.08 -9.36 6.45
C VAL A 35 -9.34 -8.14 5.86
N LEU A 36 -8.01 -8.19 5.83
CA LEU A 36 -7.15 -7.23 5.14
C LEU A 36 -6.17 -7.98 4.24
N MET A 37 -6.12 -7.58 2.98
CA MET A 37 -5.22 -8.11 1.96
C MET A 37 -4.55 -6.96 1.22
N ARG A 38 -3.41 -7.22 0.60
CA ARG A 38 -2.72 -6.25 -0.26
C ARG A 38 -2.15 -6.91 -1.50
N ALA A 39 -2.00 -6.14 -2.58
CA ALA A 39 -1.47 -6.60 -3.86
C ALA A 39 -0.88 -5.46 -4.69
N GLU A 40 -0.28 -5.79 -5.84
CA GLU A 40 -0.13 -4.86 -6.95
C GLU A 40 -1.46 -4.67 -7.70
N ARG A 41 -1.48 -3.88 -8.77
CA ARG A 41 -2.67 -3.63 -9.62
C ARG A 41 -3.29 -4.93 -10.14
N LEU A 42 -4.63 -4.98 -10.20
CA LEU A 42 -5.41 -6.17 -10.48
C LEU A 42 -5.76 -6.32 -11.98
N ILE A 43 -4.78 -6.27 -12.86
CA ILE A 43 -5.02 -6.30 -14.32
C ILE A 43 -4.81 -7.67 -14.98
N GLY A 44 -4.35 -8.66 -14.25
CA GLY A 44 -4.02 -9.98 -14.80
C GLY A 44 -4.74 -11.12 -14.11
N LEU A 45 -5.74 -10.84 -13.28
CA LEU A 45 -6.50 -11.85 -12.56
C LEU A 45 -7.35 -12.67 -13.53
N SER A 46 -7.25 -13.99 -13.42
CA SER A 46 -8.14 -14.94 -14.10
C SER A 46 -9.48 -15.07 -13.37
N ASP A 47 -10.44 -15.74 -14.00
CA ASP A 47 -11.72 -16.06 -13.35
C ASP A 47 -11.50 -16.91 -12.08
N GLU A 48 -10.53 -17.83 -12.11
CA GLU A 48 -10.16 -18.66 -10.95
C GLU A 48 -9.59 -17.80 -9.81
N ASP A 49 -8.76 -16.78 -10.12
CA ASP A 49 -8.24 -15.85 -9.12
C ASP A 49 -9.37 -15.04 -8.46
N TRP A 50 -10.35 -14.59 -9.25
CA TRP A 50 -11.55 -13.92 -8.72
C TRP A 50 -12.41 -14.82 -7.85
N ASP A 51 -12.55 -16.11 -8.24
CA ASP A 51 -13.26 -17.10 -7.44
C ASP A 51 -12.55 -17.37 -6.10
N GLU A 52 -11.21 -17.37 -6.08
CA GLU A 52 -10.43 -17.47 -4.84
C GLU A 52 -10.68 -16.25 -3.92
N LEU A 53 -10.66 -15.05 -4.47
CA LEU A 53 -10.97 -13.83 -3.71
C LEU A 53 -12.42 -13.82 -3.20
N ALA A 54 -13.36 -14.30 -4.00
CA ALA A 54 -14.76 -14.45 -3.59
C ALA A 54 -14.92 -15.47 -2.45
N ARG A 55 -14.22 -16.62 -2.53
CA ARG A 55 -14.18 -17.63 -1.43
C ARG A 55 -13.53 -17.07 -0.16
N ALA A 56 -12.56 -16.17 -0.27
CA ALA A 56 -12.01 -15.43 0.85
C ALA A 56 -12.98 -14.36 1.40
N GLY A 57 -14.14 -14.17 0.76
CA GLY A 57 -15.19 -13.25 1.16
C GLY A 57 -14.89 -11.79 0.80
N LEU A 58 -14.09 -11.53 -0.24
CA LEU A 58 -13.74 -10.16 -0.66
C LEU A 58 -15.02 -9.30 -0.86
N VAL A 59 -15.07 -8.17 -0.15
CA VAL A 59 -16.15 -7.17 -0.21
C VAL A 59 -15.72 -5.93 -0.97
N THR A 60 -14.44 -5.52 -0.78
CA THR A 60 -13.95 -4.25 -1.32
C THR A 60 -12.56 -4.38 -1.93
N VAL A 61 -12.40 -3.82 -3.12
CA VAL A 61 -11.10 -3.48 -3.71
C VAL A 61 -10.85 -1.99 -3.47
N CYS A 62 -9.85 -1.66 -2.68
CA CYS A 62 -9.41 -0.30 -2.41
C CYS A 62 -8.25 0.07 -3.33
N ASP A 63 -8.51 0.93 -4.31
CA ASP A 63 -7.54 1.36 -5.32
C ASP A 63 -6.95 2.73 -4.99
N LEU A 64 -5.66 2.75 -4.67
CA LEU A 64 -4.89 3.95 -4.31
C LEU A 64 -4.25 4.64 -5.53
N ARG A 65 -4.57 4.21 -6.75
CA ARG A 65 -4.03 4.79 -7.98
C ARG A 65 -4.70 6.11 -8.32
N SER A 66 -3.99 6.94 -9.09
CA SER A 66 -4.57 8.15 -9.67
C SER A 66 -5.61 7.82 -10.74
N ASP A 67 -6.48 8.78 -11.07
CA ASP A 67 -7.45 8.63 -12.16
C ASP A 67 -6.80 8.27 -13.49
N ALA A 68 -5.64 8.85 -13.81
CA ALA A 68 -4.89 8.53 -15.00
C ALA A 68 -4.40 7.06 -15.02
N GLU A 69 -3.87 6.56 -13.89
CA GLU A 69 -3.44 5.16 -13.76
C GLU A 69 -4.63 4.18 -13.88
N ARG A 70 -5.80 4.54 -13.32
CA ARG A 70 -7.03 3.74 -13.43
C ARG A 70 -7.59 3.73 -14.84
N THR A 71 -7.57 4.86 -15.53
CA THR A 71 -8.02 4.97 -16.91
C THR A 71 -7.15 4.16 -17.86
N GLU A 72 -5.83 4.20 -17.66
CA GLU A 72 -4.87 3.42 -18.46
C GLU A 72 -4.99 1.92 -18.22
N HIS A 73 -5.21 1.54 -16.96
CA HIS A 73 -5.26 0.14 -16.52
C HIS A 73 -6.43 -0.06 -15.53
N PRO A 74 -7.68 -0.15 -15.99
CA PRO A 74 -8.82 -0.37 -15.10
C PRO A 74 -8.73 -1.74 -14.40
N ASN A 75 -9.28 -1.81 -13.18
CA ASN A 75 -9.48 -3.09 -12.53
C ASN A 75 -10.54 -3.89 -13.31
N ALA A 76 -10.25 -5.15 -13.62
CA ALA A 76 -11.17 -6.03 -14.35
C ALA A 76 -12.05 -6.85 -13.36
N ILE A 77 -12.75 -6.15 -12.46
CA ILE A 77 -13.64 -6.81 -11.50
C ILE A 77 -14.85 -7.40 -12.26
N PRO A 78 -15.11 -8.73 -12.20
CA PRO A 78 -16.22 -9.33 -12.90
C PRO A 78 -17.57 -8.77 -12.43
N PRO A 79 -18.47 -8.38 -13.35
CA PRO A 79 -19.83 -8.02 -12.99
C PRO A 79 -20.53 -9.19 -12.27
N GLY A 80 -21.19 -8.94 -11.16
CA GLY A 80 -21.90 -9.98 -10.40
C GLY A 80 -21.16 -10.57 -9.22
N LEU A 81 -19.86 -10.31 -9.04
CA LEU A 81 -19.14 -10.70 -7.82
C LEU A 81 -19.60 -9.94 -6.57
N GLY A 82 -20.33 -8.84 -6.71
CA GLY A 82 -20.78 -8.02 -5.59
C GLY A 82 -19.65 -7.25 -4.89
N VAL A 83 -18.44 -7.24 -5.45
CA VAL A 83 -17.28 -6.53 -4.92
C VAL A 83 -17.41 -5.03 -5.21
N ARG A 84 -17.27 -4.21 -4.18
CA ARG A 84 -17.26 -2.74 -4.30
C ARG A 84 -15.88 -2.25 -4.65
N GLU A 85 -15.79 -1.25 -5.52
CA GLU A 85 -14.53 -0.55 -5.80
C GLU A 85 -14.50 0.76 -5.02
N LEU A 86 -13.52 0.90 -4.11
CA LEU A 86 -13.25 2.11 -3.37
C LEU A 86 -12.05 2.82 -4.01
N ASN A 87 -12.34 3.83 -4.83
CA ASN A 87 -11.33 4.65 -5.46
C ASN A 87 -10.88 5.76 -4.50
N CYS A 88 -9.68 5.60 -3.93
CA CYS A 88 -9.07 6.59 -3.07
C CYS A 88 -8.19 7.52 -3.91
N ASP A 89 -8.71 8.73 -4.18
CA ASP A 89 -7.98 9.73 -4.94
C ASP A 89 -6.75 10.22 -4.16
N VAL A 90 -5.58 9.73 -4.53
CA VAL A 90 -4.32 10.30 -4.11
C VAL A 90 -4.11 11.57 -4.93
N ARG A 91 -4.67 12.69 -4.45
CA ARG A 91 -4.77 13.99 -5.15
C ARG A 91 -3.44 14.60 -5.59
N ASN A 92 -2.32 14.07 -5.13
CA ASN A 92 -1.00 14.53 -5.52
C ASN A 92 -0.25 13.36 -6.18
N ASP A 93 -0.16 13.35 -7.49
CA ASP A 93 0.84 12.54 -8.16
C ASP A 93 2.21 13.15 -7.83
N LEU A 94 2.76 12.71 -6.70
CA LEU A 94 4.09 13.12 -6.23
C LEU A 94 5.17 12.89 -7.30
N ARG A 95 4.87 12.05 -8.29
CA ARG A 95 5.75 11.76 -9.43
C ARG A 95 5.76 12.85 -10.48
N ALA A 96 4.73 13.70 -10.50
CA ALA A 96 4.63 14.86 -11.37
C ALA A 96 5.10 16.17 -10.72
N ASP A 97 5.58 16.11 -9.47
CA ASP A 97 6.03 17.28 -8.70
C ASP A 97 7.35 17.83 -9.29
N PRO A 98 7.38 19.07 -9.76
CA PRO A 98 8.59 19.69 -10.30
C PRO A 98 9.77 19.73 -9.31
N SER A 99 9.52 19.79 -8.01
CA SER A 99 10.57 19.81 -7.00
C SER A 99 11.32 18.47 -6.93
N LEU A 100 10.64 17.35 -7.15
CA LEU A 100 11.26 16.02 -7.21
C LEU A 100 12.09 15.86 -8.49
N ALA A 101 11.61 16.40 -9.61
CA ALA A 101 12.38 16.44 -10.86
C ALA A 101 13.66 17.27 -10.71
N GLN A 102 13.59 18.42 -10.02
CA GLN A 102 14.77 19.25 -9.71
C GLN A 102 15.75 18.53 -8.80
N LEU A 103 15.27 17.83 -7.75
CA LEU A 103 16.09 17.02 -6.86
C LEU A 103 16.86 15.93 -7.63
N LEU A 104 16.17 15.23 -8.53
CA LEU A 104 16.80 14.21 -9.39
C LEU A 104 17.78 14.82 -10.40
N ALA A 105 17.48 15.98 -10.95
CA ALA A 105 18.39 16.68 -11.88
C ALA A 105 19.67 17.19 -11.20
N ALA A 106 19.60 17.52 -9.91
CA ALA A 106 20.75 17.94 -9.11
C ALA A 106 21.72 16.78 -8.81
N ASP A 107 21.21 15.56 -8.66
CA ASP A 107 22.01 14.33 -8.50
C ASP A 107 21.40 13.22 -9.39
N PRO A 108 21.74 13.16 -10.71
CA PRO A 108 21.16 12.23 -11.64
C PRO A 108 21.79 10.83 -11.56
N THR A 109 21.86 10.27 -10.35
CA THR A 109 22.43 8.97 -10.01
C THR A 109 21.45 8.10 -9.22
N ALA A 110 21.84 6.87 -8.90
CA ALA A 110 21.09 6.00 -7.99
C ALA A 110 20.90 6.65 -6.60
N ARG A 111 21.87 7.42 -6.12
CA ARG A 111 21.78 8.15 -4.86
C ARG A 111 20.71 9.25 -4.93
N GLY A 112 20.70 10.04 -6.00
CA GLY A 112 19.65 11.05 -6.19
C GLY A 112 18.26 10.42 -6.33
N ALA A 113 18.15 9.29 -7.02
CA ALA A 113 16.91 8.51 -7.08
C ALA A 113 16.45 8.06 -5.68
N GLU A 114 17.36 7.63 -4.81
CA GLU A 114 17.06 7.30 -3.42
C GLU A 114 16.57 8.51 -2.63
N GLN A 115 17.20 9.67 -2.78
CA GLN A 115 16.76 10.91 -2.13
C GLN A 115 15.36 11.32 -2.58
N VAL A 116 15.05 11.16 -3.86
CA VAL A 116 13.69 11.39 -4.40
C VAL A 116 12.67 10.45 -3.73
N MET A 117 13.00 9.16 -3.58
CA MET A 117 12.13 8.21 -2.89
C MET A 117 11.93 8.58 -1.42
N ILE A 118 12.99 8.95 -0.70
CA ILE A 118 12.92 9.42 0.68
C ILE A 118 11.99 10.64 0.79
N GLU A 119 12.14 11.62 -0.11
CA GLU A 119 11.30 12.82 -0.10
C GLU A 119 9.83 12.51 -0.43
N ILE A 120 9.54 11.58 -1.34
CA ILE A 120 8.19 11.08 -1.61
C ILE A 120 7.56 10.52 -0.32
N TYR A 121 8.29 9.69 0.40
CA TYR A 121 7.78 9.07 1.63
C TYR A 121 7.61 10.08 2.77
N ARG A 122 8.49 11.06 2.90
CA ARG A 122 8.33 12.17 3.87
C ARG A 122 7.02 12.94 3.68
N ARG A 123 6.48 12.95 2.47
CA ARG A 123 5.20 13.65 2.16
C ARG A 123 3.96 12.80 2.41
N PHE A 124 4.07 11.48 2.52
CA PHE A 124 2.91 10.61 2.71
C PHE A 124 2.03 10.98 3.89
N PRO A 125 2.53 11.33 5.09
CA PRO A 125 1.66 11.73 6.18
C PRO A 125 0.71 12.88 5.82
N ARG A 126 1.21 13.88 5.10
CA ARG A 126 0.40 15.04 4.68
C ARG A 126 -0.59 14.73 3.56
N THR A 127 -0.23 13.82 2.66
CA THR A 127 -1.01 13.57 1.43
C THR A 127 -1.98 12.40 1.57
N MET A 128 -1.79 11.50 2.55
CA MET A 128 -2.57 10.28 2.70
C MET A 128 -3.62 10.33 3.84
N GLY A 129 -3.71 11.43 4.60
CA GLY A 129 -4.62 11.54 5.73
C GLY A 129 -6.08 11.33 5.32
N LEU A 130 -6.56 12.04 4.29
CA LEU A 130 -7.92 11.87 3.76
C LEU A 130 -8.17 10.48 3.18
N THR A 131 -7.18 9.90 2.52
CA THR A 131 -7.24 8.53 2.01
C THR A 131 -7.45 7.53 3.15
N LEU A 132 -6.68 7.66 4.23
CA LEU A 132 -6.83 6.82 5.42
C LEU A 132 -8.19 7.02 6.08
N SER A 133 -8.68 8.27 6.21
CA SER A 133 -10.01 8.55 6.73
C SER A 133 -11.09 7.83 5.92
N THR A 134 -11.05 7.96 4.59
CA THR A 134 -11.99 7.29 3.68
C THR A 134 -11.97 5.76 3.82
N ILE A 135 -10.77 5.17 3.92
CA ILE A 135 -10.61 3.72 4.11
C ILE A 135 -11.18 3.27 5.45
N VAL A 136 -10.89 4.02 6.52
CA VAL A 136 -11.40 3.72 7.87
C VAL A 136 -12.92 3.82 7.92
N ASP A 137 -13.52 4.89 7.36
CA ASP A 137 -14.97 5.05 7.27
C ASP A 137 -15.59 3.84 6.58
N HIS A 138 -15.03 3.45 5.43
CA HIS A 138 -15.53 2.33 4.65
C HIS A 138 -15.41 0.99 5.39
N LEU A 139 -14.30 0.76 6.12
CA LEU A 139 -14.13 -0.43 6.96
C LEU A 139 -15.15 -0.48 8.10
N LEU A 140 -15.44 0.67 8.74
CA LEU A 140 -16.45 0.79 9.80
C LEU A 140 -17.90 0.59 9.30
N GLU A 141 -18.15 0.80 8.01
CA GLU A 141 -19.42 0.57 7.32
C GLU A 141 -19.55 -0.84 6.74
N GLY A 142 -18.70 -1.77 7.15
CA GLY A 142 -18.74 -3.17 6.68
C GLY A 142 -18.02 -3.38 5.34
N GLY A 143 -17.00 -2.59 5.04
CA GLY A 143 -16.17 -2.71 3.84
C GLY A 143 -15.12 -3.81 3.87
N ALA A 144 -15.02 -4.58 4.95
CA ALA A 144 -14.13 -5.73 5.05
C ALA A 144 -14.85 -7.05 4.70
N PRO A 145 -14.18 -8.06 4.16
CA PRO A 145 -12.78 -8.13 3.74
C PRO A 145 -12.39 -7.16 2.62
N MET A 146 -11.22 -6.51 2.77
CA MET A 146 -10.72 -5.49 1.86
C MET A 146 -9.36 -5.86 1.28
N LEU A 147 -9.19 -5.69 -0.04
CA LEU A 147 -7.92 -5.77 -0.73
C LEU A 147 -7.45 -4.36 -1.09
N VAL A 148 -6.30 -3.94 -0.56
CA VAL A 148 -5.70 -2.62 -0.82
C VAL A 148 -4.59 -2.75 -1.84
N HIS A 149 -4.63 -1.95 -2.90
CA HIS A 149 -3.59 -1.94 -3.92
C HIS A 149 -3.27 -0.56 -4.46
N CYS A 150 -2.14 -0.46 -5.15
CA CYS A 150 -1.78 0.66 -6.03
C CYS A 150 -1.19 0.09 -7.33
N SER A 151 -0.26 0.74 -8.01
CA SER A 151 0.37 0.18 -9.21
C SER A 151 1.27 -1.02 -8.88
N ALA A 152 2.23 -0.86 -7.98
CA ALA A 152 3.18 -1.90 -7.57
C ALA A 152 2.81 -2.60 -6.25
N GLY A 153 1.82 -2.10 -5.52
CA GLY A 153 1.46 -2.62 -4.21
C GLY A 153 2.52 -2.42 -3.13
N LYS A 154 3.50 -1.53 -3.34
CA LYS A 154 4.64 -1.33 -2.42
C LYS A 154 4.62 -0.01 -1.68
N ASP A 155 4.62 1.14 -2.36
CA ASP A 155 4.82 2.47 -1.75
C ASP A 155 3.54 3.00 -1.08
N ARG A 156 2.53 3.43 -1.86
CA ARG A 156 1.24 3.92 -1.34
C ARG A 156 0.54 2.86 -0.50
N THR A 157 0.47 1.65 -1.01
CA THR A 157 -0.09 0.48 -0.30
C THR A 157 0.69 0.18 0.96
N GLY A 158 2.03 0.23 0.92
CA GLY A 158 2.90 -0.01 2.06
C GLY A 158 2.66 0.97 3.20
N PHE A 159 2.54 2.27 2.91
CA PHE A 159 2.25 3.28 3.92
C PHE A 159 0.84 3.14 4.50
N VAL A 160 -0.19 3.01 3.65
CA VAL A 160 -1.59 2.83 4.11
C VAL A 160 -1.72 1.60 4.99
N VAL A 161 -1.17 0.46 4.56
CA VAL A 161 -1.19 -0.79 5.34
C VAL A 161 -0.43 -0.63 6.65
N ALA A 162 0.75 0.01 6.65
CA ALA A 162 1.49 0.27 7.89
C ALA A 162 0.64 1.08 8.89
N MET A 163 -0.08 2.11 8.44
CA MET A 163 -0.96 2.91 9.32
C MET A 163 -2.16 2.11 9.84
N LEU A 164 -2.78 1.26 9.03
CA LEU A 164 -3.85 0.37 9.48
C LEU A 164 -3.32 -0.65 10.52
N LEU A 165 -2.14 -1.21 10.31
CA LEU A 165 -1.50 -2.12 11.26
C LEU A 165 -1.14 -1.40 12.56
N HIS A 166 -0.69 -0.14 12.53
CA HIS A 166 -0.51 0.67 13.74
C HIS A 166 -1.83 0.89 14.50
N ALA A 167 -2.94 1.17 13.80
CA ALA A 167 -4.26 1.30 14.43
C ALA A 167 -4.71 0.01 15.16
N LEU A 168 -4.30 -1.13 14.63
CA LEU A 168 -4.57 -2.45 15.21
C LEU A 168 -3.54 -2.87 16.27
N GLU A 169 -2.54 -2.05 16.59
CA GLU A 169 -1.44 -2.35 17.52
C GLU A 169 -0.65 -3.62 17.14
N VAL A 170 -0.44 -3.83 15.85
CA VAL A 170 0.51 -4.85 15.39
C VAL A 170 1.92 -4.42 15.78
N PRO A 171 2.78 -5.32 16.31
CA PRO A 171 4.17 -5.02 16.63
C PRO A 171 4.92 -4.39 15.46
N GLU A 172 5.76 -3.38 15.73
CA GLU A 172 6.44 -2.58 14.71
C GLU A 172 7.38 -3.40 13.83
N ASP A 173 8.04 -4.40 14.40
CA ASP A 173 8.89 -5.35 13.68
C ASP A 173 8.10 -6.13 12.61
N LEU A 174 6.87 -6.54 12.91
CA LEU A 174 5.98 -7.22 11.95
C LEU A 174 5.41 -6.26 10.91
N ILE A 175 5.13 -5.01 11.25
CA ILE A 175 4.76 -3.97 10.28
C ILE A 175 5.90 -3.77 9.28
N ARG A 176 7.12 -3.67 9.78
CA ARG A 176 8.32 -3.53 8.96
C ARG A 176 8.60 -4.78 8.11
N GLU A 177 8.39 -5.97 8.67
CA GLU A 177 8.52 -7.23 7.94
C GLU A 177 7.54 -7.30 6.77
N ASP A 178 6.25 -6.98 7.00
CA ASP A 178 5.27 -6.91 5.91
C ASP A 178 5.69 -5.89 4.85
N TYR A 179 6.09 -4.69 5.23
CA TYR A 179 6.54 -3.68 4.27
C TYR A 179 7.71 -4.18 3.42
N LEU A 180 8.73 -4.76 4.05
CA LEU A 180 9.93 -5.28 3.37
C LEU A 180 9.69 -6.56 2.55
N ALA A 181 8.61 -7.30 2.81
CA ALA A 181 8.25 -8.46 2.01
C ALA A 181 8.03 -8.09 0.53
N SER A 182 7.64 -6.85 0.25
CA SER A 182 7.52 -6.33 -1.12
C SER A 182 8.87 -6.18 -1.86
N ARG A 183 10.02 -6.31 -1.20
CA ARG A 183 11.34 -6.34 -1.84
C ARG A 183 11.52 -7.53 -2.79
N ARG A 184 10.87 -8.66 -2.50
CA ARG A 184 10.93 -9.89 -3.29
C ARG A 184 9.85 -9.96 -4.37
N TRP A 185 9.24 -8.83 -4.68
CA TRP A 185 8.15 -8.72 -5.63
C TRP A 185 8.57 -9.11 -7.07
N PRO A 186 8.02 -10.20 -7.64
CA PRO A 186 8.38 -10.65 -8.98
C PRO A 186 7.92 -9.72 -10.09
N GLY A 187 6.88 -8.90 -9.87
CA GLY A 187 6.29 -8.00 -10.85
C GLY A 187 7.15 -6.77 -11.20
N ALA A 188 8.31 -6.58 -10.55
CA ALA A 188 9.18 -5.42 -10.79
C ALA A 188 9.58 -5.27 -12.27
N HIS A 189 9.75 -6.39 -12.99
CA HIS A 189 10.14 -6.36 -14.41
C HIS A 189 9.10 -5.68 -15.31
N THR A 190 7.80 -5.76 -14.99
CA THR A 190 6.73 -5.13 -15.78
C THR A 190 6.72 -3.60 -15.65
N HIS A 191 7.29 -3.08 -14.56
CA HIS A 191 7.38 -1.66 -14.28
C HIS A 191 8.71 -1.04 -14.76
N ARG A 192 9.70 -1.86 -15.12
CA ARG A 192 11.05 -1.41 -15.48
C ARG A 192 11.05 -0.53 -16.73
N GLY A 193 10.53 -0.99 -17.83
CA GLY A 193 10.55 -0.26 -19.10
C GLY A 193 9.88 1.13 -19.05
N PRO A 194 8.63 1.24 -18.53
CA PRO A 194 8.00 2.54 -18.33
C PRO A 194 8.80 3.47 -17.38
N LEU A 195 9.44 2.92 -16.35
CA LEU A 195 10.27 3.70 -15.42
C LEU A 195 11.57 4.16 -16.08
N GLU A 196 12.24 3.31 -16.84
CA GLU A 196 13.43 3.65 -17.64
C GLU A 196 13.14 4.79 -18.62
N ALA A 197 12.04 4.69 -19.38
CA ALA A 197 11.62 5.74 -20.32
C ALA A 197 11.38 7.09 -19.64
N ARG A 198 10.88 7.07 -18.38
CA ARG A 198 10.63 8.28 -17.61
C ARG A 198 11.91 8.85 -17.01
N LEU A 199 12.72 8.03 -16.33
CA LEU A 199 13.94 8.46 -15.66
C LEU A 199 15.05 8.86 -16.65
N GLY A 200 15.10 8.21 -17.82
CA GLY A 200 16.07 8.52 -18.88
C GLY A 200 15.97 9.94 -19.45
N ARG A 201 14.94 10.71 -19.10
CA ARG A 201 14.84 12.14 -19.39
C ARG A 201 15.73 13.01 -18.50
N PHE A 202 16.14 12.46 -17.33
CA PHE A 202 16.87 13.18 -16.28
C PHE A 202 18.22 12.54 -15.97
N ILE A 203 18.34 11.21 -16.18
CA ILE A 203 19.48 10.39 -15.72
C ILE A 203 20.28 9.93 -16.95
N PRO A 204 21.61 10.09 -16.95
CA PRO A 204 22.49 9.57 -17.99
C PRO A 204 22.37 8.05 -18.15
N ALA A 205 22.57 7.53 -19.35
CA ALA A 205 22.45 6.10 -19.66
C ALA A 205 23.36 5.21 -18.78
N SER A 206 24.53 5.71 -18.37
CA SER A 206 25.46 5.01 -17.49
C SER A 206 24.91 4.77 -16.08
N GLU A 207 24.01 5.65 -15.60
CA GLU A 207 23.44 5.62 -14.25
C GLU A 207 22.00 5.05 -14.23
N LEU A 208 21.34 5.00 -15.40
CA LEU A 208 19.92 4.73 -15.50
C LEU A 208 19.51 3.40 -14.90
N ALA A 209 20.22 2.33 -15.20
CA ALA A 209 19.89 1.01 -14.69
C ALA A 209 19.92 0.94 -13.15
N SER A 210 20.95 1.52 -12.54
CA SER A 210 21.12 1.57 -11.08
C SER A 210 20.06 2.45 -10.40
N ALA A 211 19.69 3.57 -11.01
CA ALA A 211 18.64 4.44 -10.52
C ALA A 211 17.25 3.79 -10.61
N VAL A 212 16.98 3.07 -11.72
CA VAL A 212 15.75 2.27 -11.89
C VAL A 212 15.65 1.18 -10.82
N ASP A 213 16.73 0.44 -10.59
CA ASP A 213 16.79 -0.57 -9.52
C ASP A 213 16.49 0.04 -8.16
N THR A 214 17.04 1.23 -7.87
CA THR A 214 16.80 1.96 -6.63
C THR A 214 15.32 2.34 -6.45
N VAL A 215 14.65 2.82 -7.49
CA VAL A 215 13.22 3.19 -7.43
C VAL A 215 12.32 1.95 -7.37
N LEU A 216 12.70 0.85 -8.01
CA LEU A 216 11.94 -0.41 -7.95
C LEU A 216 12.13 -1.16 -6.63
N ASP A 217 13.21 -0.93 -5.93
CA ASP A 217 13.50 -1.56 -4.63
C ASP A 217 12.55 -1.08 -3.52
N VAL A 218 12.51 -1.83 -2.42
CA VAL A 218 11.82 -1.48 -1.17
C VAL A 218 12.85 -1.43 -0.07
N ARG A 219 13.07 -0.24 0.50
CA ARG A 219 14.10 -0.02 1.53
C ARG A 219 13.45 0.43 2.83
N GLY A 220 13.96 -0.10 3.96
CA GLY A 220 13.51 0.33 5.28
C GLY A 220 13.58 1.84 5.47
N ALA A 221 14.64 2.47 4.93
CA ALA A 221 14.85 3.91 4.97
C ALA A 221 13.68 4.73 4.37
N TYR A 222 12.93 4.17 3.41
CA TYR A 222 11.76 4.86 2.86
C TYR A 222 10.62 4.92 3.88
N LEU A 223 10.28 3.79 4.50
CA LEU A 223 9.26 3.77 5.56
C LEU A 223 9.70 4.62 6.76
N ASP A 224 10.99 4.54 7.14
CA ASP A 224 11.58 5.34 8.21
C ASP A 224 11.43 6.85 7.93
N ALA A 225 11.60 7.27 6.68
CA ALA A 225 11.41 8.67 6.28
C ALA A 225 9.94 9.13 6.46
N ALA A 226 8.96 8.28 6.13
CA ALA A 226 7.55 8.58 6.37
C ALA A 226 7.23 8.64 7.87
N LEU A 227 7.69 7.66 8.64
CA LEU A 227 7.47 7.60 10.10
C LEU A 227 8.19 8.75 10.82
N GLY A 228 9.40 9.12 10.37
CA GLY A 228 10.13 10.27 10.88
C GLY A 228 9.38 11.59 10.66
N ALA A 229 8.90 11.83 9.44
CA ALA A 229 8.09 13.02 9.13
C ALA A 229 6.78 13.04 9.92
N LEU A 230 6.15 11.89 10.10
CA LEU A 230 4.96 11.74 10.94
C LEU A 230 5.26 12.07 12.40
N GLN A 231 6.40 11.56 12.93
CA GLN A 231 6.85 11.85 14.29
C GLN A 231 7.14 13.33 14.48
N GLU A 232 7.80 13.98 13.51
CA GLU A 232 8.11 15.41 13.52
C GLU A 232 6.85 16.27 13.55
N GLU A 233 5.81 15.91 12.80
CA GLU A 233 4.61 16.74 12.60
C GLU A 233 3.50 16.44 13.60
N PHE A 234 3.28 15.16 13.93
CA PHE A 234 2.15 14.70 14.76
C PHE A 234 2.56 14.11 16.10
N GLY A 235 3.85 13.81 16.30
CA GLY A 235 4.38 13.26 17.55
C GLY A 235 4.25 11.74 17.68
N SER A 236 3.31 11.09 16.99
CA SER A 236 3.17 9.62 16.97
C SER A 236 2.24 9.14 15.86
N PRO A 237 2.33 7.85 15.43
CA PRO A 237 1.35 7.25 14.52
C PRO A 237 -0.09 7.32 15.04
N GLY A 238 -0.31 7.10 16.34
CA GLY A 238 -1.63 7.19 16.95
C GLY A 238 -2.21 8.61 16.84
N ARG A 239 -1.41 9.63 17.11
CA ARG A 239 -1.87 11.01 17.00
C ARG A 239 -2.11 11.41 15.53
N TYR A 240 -1.29 10.93 14.62
CA TYR A 240 -1.52 11.11 13.18
C TYR A 240 -2.86 10.49 12.76
N LEU A 241 -3.15 9.26 13.16
CA LEU A 241 -4.41 8.58 12.84
C LEU A 241 -5.61 9.33 13.42
N GLU A 242 -5.50 9.86 14.64
CA GLU A 242 -6.55 10.66 15.27
C GLU A 242 -6.80 11.96 14.49
N VAL A 243 -5.74 12.71 14.17
CA VAL A 243 -5.86 14.06 13.58
C VAL A 243 -6.12 14.00 12.08
N ALA A 244 -5.39 13.15 11.35
CA ALA A 244 -5.43 13.13 9.89
C ALA A 244 -6.45 12.13 9.32
N ALA A 245 -6.72 11.03 10.04
CA ALA A 245 -7.68 10.02 9.62
C ALA A 245 -8.99 10.02 10.45
N GLY A 246 -9.12 10.94 11.40
CA GLY A 246 -10.32 11.03 12.25
C GLY A 246 -10.55 9.79 13.11
N LEU A 247 -9.48 9.06 13.46
CA LEU A 247 -9.55 7.80 14.18
C LEU A 247 -9.39 8.05 15.68
N ASP A 248 -10.45 8.57 16.32
CA ASP A 248 -10.52 8.71 17.76
C ASP A 248 -10.60 7.35 18.49
N ALA A 249 -10.57 7.37 19.82
CA ALA A 249 -10.56 6.15 20.63
C ALA A 249 -11.77 5.24 20.40
N GLU A 250 -12.97 5.81 20.19
CA GLU A 250 -14.18 5.02 19.92
C GLU A 250 -14.09 4.35 18.56
N ARG A 251 -13.69 5.08 17.55
CA ARG A 251 -13.53 4.56 16.19
C ARG A 251 -12.44 3.50 16.09
N ILE A 252 -11.32 3.69 16.82
CA ILE A 252 -10.27 2.68 16.94
C ILE A 252 -10.82 1.37 17.51
N GLU A 253 -11.58 1.41 18.61
CA GLU A 253 -12.13 0.20 19.19
C GLU A 253 -13.18 -0.47 18.28
N ARG A 254 -14.00 0.29 17.58
CA ARG A 254 -14.92 -0.24 16.57
C ARG A 254 -14.15 -0.91 15.41
N LEU A 255 -13.07 -0.28 14.93
CA LEU A 255 -12.22 -0.85 13.88
C LEU A 255 -11.58 -2.17 14.35
N ARG A 256 -11.03 -2.19 15.58
CA ARG A 256 -10.47 -3.39 16.19
C ARG A 256 -11.51 -4.49 16.38
N ALA A 257 -12.71 -4.15 16.83
CA ALA A 257 -13.81 -5.12 16.95
C ALA A 257 -14.22 -5.70 15.59
N SER A 258 -14.12 -4.94 14.51
CA SER A 258 -14.46 -5.38 13.16
C SER A 258 -13.38 -6.23 12.49
N LEU A 259 -12.09 -6.03 12.82
CA LEU A 259 -10.97 -6.66 12.12
C LEU A 259 -10.21 -7.71 12.93
N LEU A 260 -10.38 -7.75 14.26
CA LEU A 260 -9.66 -8.67 15.16
C LEU A 260 -10.55 -9.80 15.69
N SER A 261 -9.92 -10.94 16.01
CA SER A 261 -10.54 -12.10 16.69
C SER A 261 -9.69 -12.52 17.88
#